data_1e51f166f1c1ca90f084f9bcca7aabe4
#
_entry.id   1e51f166f1c1ca90f084f9bcca7aabe4
#
_cell.length_a   1.000
_cell.length_b   1.000
_cell.length_c   1.000
_cell.angle_alpha   90.00
_cell.angle_beta   90.00
_cell.angle_gamma   90.00
#
_symmetry.space_group_name_H-M   'P 1'
#
loop_
_entity.id
_entity.type
_entity.pdbx_description
1 polymer ?
#
loop_
_entity_poly.entity_id
_entity_poly.type
_entity_poly.pdbx_seq_one_letter_code
_entity_poly.pdbx_strand_id
1 'polypeptide(L)'
;MTAQSASPQHIVITETFVRLYVFLAQTLDRCLDQSQRESFPEKEHQAFLAEARNRMRDMLAVNPVVKGKVDDECSRVLALAESYLKKGGGQKDVLAQITHERDLLKTKLMALSDLLAVFRAL
;
A
#
# COMPACT_ATOMS: atom_id res chain seq x y z
N MET A 1 20.76 -12.18 29.84
CA MET A 1 19.99 -11.14 29.21
C MET A 1 19.36 -11.62 27.93
N THR A 2 18.17 -11.20 27.65
CA THR A 2 17.36 -11.73 26.57
C THR A 2 17.12 -10.73 25.45
N ALA A 3 18.15 -9.96 25.12
CA ALA A 3 18.01 -8.90 24.13
C ALA A 3 17.66 -9.38 22.73
N GLN A 4 17.76 -10.69 22.48
CA GLN A 4 17.45 -11.28 21.18
C GLN A 4 15.96 -11.42 20.92
N SER A 5 15.14 -11.39 21.96
CA SER A 5 13.69 -11.51 21.79
C SER A 5 13.10 -10.17 21.32
N ALA A 6 12.36 -10.18 20.22
CA ALA A 6 11.61 -9.03 19.81
C ALA A 6 10.45 -8.77 20.80
N SER A 7 10.21 -7.53 21.13
CA SER A 7 9.07 -7.19 21.98
C SER A 7 7.76 -7.40 21.21
N PRO A 8 6.65 -7.71 21.89
CA PRO A 8 5.34 -7.76 21.23
C PRO A 8 5.00 -6.48 20.46
N GLN A 9 5.45 -5.34 20.94
CA GLN A 9 5.24 -4.06 20.30
C GLN A 9 5.91 -4.01 18.92
N HIS A 10 7.15 -4.51 18.80
CA HIS A 10 7.87 -4.58 17.52
C HIS A 10 7.14 -5.48 16.52
N ILE A 11 6.60 -6.60 16.99
CA ILE A 11 5.83 -7.51 16.15
C ILE A 11 4.57 -6.82 15.65
N VAL A 12 3.80 -6.17 16.53
CA VAL A 12 2.56 -5.47 16.17
C VAL A 12 2.83 -4.36 15.16
N ILE A 13 3.86 -3.55 15.38
CA ILE A 13 4.23 -2.47 14.47
C ILE A 13 4.59 -3.04 13.09
N THR A 14 5.42 -4.08 13.06
CA THR A 14 5.84 -4.70 11.80
C THR A 14 4.66 -5.32 11.07
N GLU A 15 3.75 -5.98 11.76
CA GLU A 15 2.52 -6.53 11.17
C GLU A 15 1.66 -5.41 10.57
N THR A 16 1.59 -4.26 11.22
CA THR A 16 0.85 -3.10 10.72
C THR A 16 1.45 -2.59 9.42
N PHE A 17 2.79 -2.48 9.35
CA PHE A 17 3.48 -2.11 8.11
C PHE A 17 3.20 -3.11 7.00
N VAL A 18 3.27 -4.41 7.28
CA VAL A 18 3.01 -5.45 6.29
C VAL A 18 1.60 -5.31 5.73
N ARG A 19 0.60 -5.18 6.60
CA ARG A 19 -0.79 -5.03 6.16
C ARG A 19 -1.00 -3.78 5.32
N LEU A 20 -0.37 -2.68 5.73
CA LEU A 20 -0.47 -1.42 4.99
C LEU A 20 0.15 -1.55 3.61
N TYR A 21 1.37 -2.10 3.52
CA TYR A 21 2.03 -2.24 2.22
C TYR A 21 1.30 -3.22 1.30
N VAL A 22 0.71 -4.29 1.84
CA VAL A 22 -0.17 -5.17 1.06
C VAL A 22 -1.33 -4.36 0.48
N PHE A 23 -1.96 -3.53 1.31
CA PHE A 23 -3.11 -2.72 0.89
C PHE A 23 -2.72 -1.71 -0.19
N LEU A 24 -1.59 -1.02 -0.01
CA LEU A 24 -1.09 -0.05 -1.00
C LEU A 24 -0.77 -0.73 -2.33
N ALA A 25 -0.08 -1.87 -2.29
CA ALA A 25 0.24 -2.63 -3.49
C ALA A 25 -1.02 -3.12 -4.20
N GLN A 26 -2.01 -3.59 -3.46
CA GLN A 26 -3.29 -4.03 -4.02
C GLN A 26 -4.05 -2.88 -4.68
N THR A 27 -3.97 -1.68 -4.11
CA THR A 27 -4.58 -0.49 -4.70
C THR A 27 -4.01 -0.22 -6.09
N LEU A 28 -2.69 -0.28 -6.22
CA LEU A 28 -2.02 -0.08 -7.51
C LEU A 28 -2.25 -1.25 -8.47
N ASP A 29 -2.22 -2.49 -7.96
CA ASP A 29 -2.53 -3.67 -8.78
C ASP A 29 -3.93 -3.55 -9.40
N ARG A 30 -4.91 -3.04 -8.65
CA ARG A 30 -6.26 -2.85 -9.17
C ARG A 30 -6.27 -1.87 -10.35
N CYS A 31 -5.49 -0.78 -10.27
CA CYS A 31 -5.39 0.15 -11.40
C CYS A 31 -4.78 -0.53 -12.63
N LEU A 32 -3.75 -1.33 -12.43
CA LEU A 32 -3.11 -2.07 -13.53
C LEU A 32 -4.05 -3.11 -14.13
N ASP A 33 -4.81 -3.83 -13.30
CA ASP A 33 -5.79 -4.80 -13.78
C ASP A 33 -6.88 -4.13 -14.59
N GLN A 34 -7.38 -2.98 -14.14
CA GLN A 34 -8.41 -2.24 -14.87
C GLN A 34 -7.90 -1.76 -16.23
N SER A 35 -6.60 -1.47 -16.35
CA SER A 35 -6.02 -1.03 -17.62
C SER A 35 -6.07 -2.10 -18.71
N GLN A 36 -6.29 -3.36 -18.34
CA GLN A 36 -6.42 -4.48 -19.28
C GLN A 36 -7.83 -4.67 -19.79
N ARG A 37 -8.80 -3.93 -19.26
CA ARG A 37 -10.21 -4.07 -19.65
C ARG A 37 -10.55 -3.15 -20.80
N GLU A 38 -11.52 -3.55 -21.63
CA GLU A 38 -11.98 -2.78 -22.79
C GLU A 38 -12.70 -1.49 -22.37
N SER A 39 -13.41 -1.52 -21.26
CA SER A 39 -14.13 -0.36 -20.74
C SER A 39 -13.53 0.11 -19.41
N PHE A 40 -13.57 1.41 -19.19
CA PHE A 40 -13.09 2.02 -17.95
C PHE A 40 -14.25 2.17 -16.97
N PRO A 41 -14.29 1.39 -15.87
CA PRO A 41 -15.39 1.44 -14.90
C PRO A 41 -15.21 2.59 -13.93
N GLU A 42 -15.44 3.81 -14.39
CA GLU A 42 -15.16 5.03 -13.64
C GLU A 42 -15.83 5.07 -12.26
N LYS A 43 -17.15 4.74 -12.21
CA LYS A 43 -17.90 4.78 -10.95
C LYS A 43 -17.37 3.78 -9.94
N GLU A 44 -17.05 2.56 -10.39
CA GLU A 44 -16.48 1.53 -9.53
C GLU A 44 -15.11 1.94 -9.01
N HIS A 45 -14.32 2.57 -9.87
CA HIS A 45 -12.99 3.04 -9.49
C HIS A 45 -13.05 4.19 -8.49
N GLN A 46 -13.99 5.12 -8.66
CA GLN A 46 -14.22 6.21 -7.71
C GLN A 46 -14.63 5.67 -6.34
N ALA A 47 -15.55 4.70 -6.31
CA ALA A 47 -15.98 4.07 -5.06
C ALA A 47 -14.82 3.35 -4.38
N PHE A 48 -14.00 2.67 -5.16
CA PHE A 48 -12.80 2.00 -4.64
C PHE A 48 -11.82 2.99 -4.03
N LEU A 49 -11.56 4.11 -4.69
CA LEU A 49 -10.67 5.14 -4.16
C LEU A 49 -11.18 5.73 -2.86
N ALA A 50 -12.48 6.02 -2.77
CA ALA A 50 -13.07 6.55 -1.55
C ALA A 50 -12.91 5.57 -0.39
N GLU A 51 -13.16 4.30 -0.63
CA GLU A 51 -12.96 3.25 0.37
C GLU A 51 -11.49 3.12 0.76
N ALA A 52 -10.59 3.17 -0.23
CA ALA A 52 -9.16 3.09 0.02
C ALA A 52 -8.67 4.21 0.94
N ARG A 53 -9.12 5.44 0.70
CA ARG A 53 -8.79 6.58 1.57
C ARG A 53 -9.27 6.36 2.99
N ASN A 54 -10.50 5.89 3.15
CA ASN A 54 -11.08 5.63 4.47
C ASN A 54 -10.32 4.54 5.21
N ARG A 55 -9.99 3.45 4.54
CA ARG A 55 -9.25 2.34 5.13
C ARG A 55 -7.83 2.75 5.53
N MET A 56 -7.15 3.52 4.70
CA MET A 56 -5.81 4.04 5.03
C MET A 56 -5.88 4.93 6.26
N ARG A 57 -6.85 5.84 6.32
CA ARG A 57 -7.02 6.72 7.46
C ARG A 57 -7.24 5.90 8.74
N ASP A 58 -8.11 4.89 8.68
CA ASP A 58 -8.44 4.07 9.85
C ASP A 58 -7.22 3.25 10.31
N MET A 59 -6.48 2.66 9.36
CA MET A 59 -5.26 1.91 9.69
C MET A 59 -4.20 2.79 10.35
N LEU A 60 -4.04 4.02 9.88
CA LEU A 60 -3.04 4.94 10.39
C LEU A 60 -3.46 5.58 11.71
N ALA A 61 -4.76 5.76 11.93
CA ALA A 61 -5.27 6.37 13.15
C ALA A 61 -4.95 5.54 14.40
N VAL A 62 -4.88 4.20 14.26
CA VAL A 62 -4.60 3.31 15.40
C VAL A 62 -3.12 3.16 15.68
N ASN A 63 -2.25 3.66 14.80
CA ASN A 63 -0.80 3.53 15.00
C ASN A 63 -0.04 4.77 14.49
N PRO A 64 0.12 5.80 15.35
CA PRO A 64 0.79 7.04 14.96
C PRO A 64 2.26 6.87 14.53
N VAL A 65 2.94 5.86 15.05
CA VAL A 65 4.33 5.58 14.68
C VAL A 65 4.41 5.17 13.21
N VAL A 66 3.51 4.27 12.80
CA VAL A 66 3.43 3.84 11.40
C VAL A 66 3.04 5.02 10.51
N LYS A 67 2.04 5.79 10.93
CA LYS A 67 1.58 6.97 10.18
C LYS A 67 2.74 7.92 9.85
N GLY A 68 3.55 8.27 10.84
CA GLY A 68 4.66 9.19 10.64
C GLY A 68 5.69 8.72 9.64
N LYS A 69 5.78 7.40 9.40
CA LYS A 69 6.77 6.83 8.49
C LYS A 69 6.24 6.58 7.07
N VAL A 70 4.92 6.49 6.90
CA VAL A 70 4.35 6.08 5.61
C VAL A 70 3.41 7.10 4.99
N ASP A 71 3.23 8.28 5.61
CA ASP A 71 2.34 9.31 5.07
C ASP A 71 2.67 9.64 3.61
N ASP A 72 3.95 9.82 3.29
CA ASP A 72 4.39 10.16 1.93
C ASP A 72 4.04 9.05 0.94
N GLU A 73 4.26 7.80 1.34
CA GLU A 73 3.96 6.65 0.48
C GLU A 73 2.46 6.51 0.23
N CYS A 74 1.64 6.69 1.27
CA CYS A 74 0.19 6.69 1.13
C CYS A 74 -0.28 7.79 0.20
N SER A 75 0.27 8.99 0.35
CA SER A 75 -0.07 10.14 -0.51
C SER A 75 0.29 9.88 -1.96
N ARG A 76 1.47 9.30 -2.22
CA ARG A 76 1.89 8.97 -3.60
C ARG A 76 0.97 7.93 -4.23
N VAL A 77 0.63 6.88 -3.50
CA VAL A 77 -0.25 5.83 -4.02
C VAL A 77 -1.62 6.40 -4.37
N LEU A 78 -2.21 7.19 -3.47
CA LEU A 78 -3.50 7.83 -3.73
C LEU A 78 -3.44 8.79 -4.91
N ALA A 79 -2.37 9.58 -5.01
CA ALA A 79 -2.19 10.52 -6.12
C ALA A 79 -2.09 9.80 -7.45
N LEU A 80 -1.37 8.68 -7.52
CA LEU A 80 -1.26 7.89 -8.74
C LEU A 80 -2.61 7.29 -9.14
N ALA A 81 -3.36 6.75 -8.18
CA ALA A 81 -4.68 6.19 -8.44
C ALA A 81 -5.66 7.28 -8.92
N GLU A 82 -5.60 8.48 -8.33
CA GLU A 82 -6.41 9.61 -8.77
C GLU A 82 -6.02 10.09 -10.17
N SER A 83 -4.73 10.13 -10.48
CA SER A 83 -4.26 10.48 -11.83
C SER A 83 -4.76 9.48 -12.86
N TYR A 84 -4.75 8.20 -12.53
CA TYR A 84 -5.29 7.15 -13.38
C TYR A 84 -6.77 7.40 -13.66
N LEU A 85 -7.53 7.72 -12.63
CA LEU A 85 -8.97 8.00 -12.76
C LEU A 85 -9.23 9.24 -13.62
N LYS A 86 -8.53 10.34 -13.33
CA LYS A 86 -8.73 11.61 -14.05
C LYS A 86 -8.44 11.50 -15.53
N LYS A 87 -7.48 10.68 -15.92
CA LYS A 87 -7.09 10.48 -17.31
C LYS A 87 -7.89 9.39 -18.02
N GLY A 88 -8.94 8.87 -17.36
CA GLY A 88 -9.80 7.84 -17.95
C GLY A 88 -9.16 6.47 -18.06
N GLY A 89 -8.07 6.23 -17.34
CA GLY A 89 -7.33 4.97 -17.39
C GLY A 89 -6.44 4.86 -18.63
N GLY A 90 -5.50 3.95 -18.59
CA GLY A 90 -4.73 3.56 -19.78
C GLY A 90 -3.65 4.51 -20.28
N GLN A 91 -3.38 5.61 -19.62
CA GLN A 91 -2.28 6.50 -19.98
C GLN A 91 -0.93 5.83 -19.69
N LYS A 92 -0.08 5.70 -20.70
CA LYS A 92 1.18 4.96 -20.60
C LYS A 92 2.13 5.52 -19.54
N ASP A 93 2.24 6.83 -19.42
CA ASP A 93 3.10 7.47 -18.44
C ASP A 93 2.62 7.22 -17.02
N VAL A 94 1.31 7.32 -16.77
CA VAL A 94 0.72 7.04 -15.47
C VAL A 94 0.86 5.56 -15.12
N LEU A 95 0.59 4.67 -16.07
CA LEU A 95 0.73 3.23 -15.85
C LEU A 95 2.17 2.83 -15.55
N ALA A 96 3.14 3.46 -16.20
CA ALA A 96 4.56 3.22 -15.92
C ALA A 96 4.91 3.65 -14.48
N GLN A 97 4.41 4.79 -14.03
CA GLN A 97 4.62 5.27 -12.66
C GLN A 97 3.96 4.34 -11.63
N ILE A 98 2.74 3.89 -11.92
CA ILE A 98 2.02 2.94 -11.06
C ILE A 98 2.80 1.64 -10.92
N THR A 99 3.27 1.09 -12.04
CA THR A 99 4.08 -0.15 -12.05
C THR A 99 5.34 0.03 -11.21
N HIS A 100 6.05 1.14 -11.40
CA HIS A 100 7.28 1.41 -10.66
C HIS A 100 7.01 1.50 -9.15
N GLU A 101 6.01 2.25 -8.74
CA GLU A 101 5.68 2.39 -7.31
C GLU A 101 5.21 1.06 -6.72
N ARG A 102 4.39 0.30 -7.46
CA ARG A 102 3.97 -1.05 -7.03
C ARG A 102 5.17 -1.95 -6.78
N ASP A 103 6.14 -1.94 -7.68
CA ASP A 103 7.32 -2.79 -7.56
C ASP A 103 8.17 -2.40 -6.34
N LEU A 104 8.31 -1.10 -6.08
CA LEU A 104 8.97 -0.61 -4.87
C LEU A 104 8.25 -1.08 -3.60
N LEU A 105 6.92 -1.00 -3.59
CA LEU A 105 6.11 -1.45 -2.45
C LEU A 105 6.28 -2.94 -2.20
N LYS A 106 6.29 -3.74 -3.26
CA LYS A 106 6.48 -5.20 -3.15
C LYS A 106 7.86 -5.55 -2.61
N THR A 107 8.90 -4.83 -3.02
CA THR A 107 10.25 -5.01 -2.49
C THR A 107 10.28 -4.73 -0.98
N LYS A 108 9.69 -3.61 -0.55
CA LYS A 108 9.60 -3.27 0.87
C LYS A 108 8.77 -4.28 1.64
N LEU A 109 7.67 -4.75 1.05
CA LEU A 109 6.80 -5.74 1.66
C LEU A 109 7.54 -7.05 1.91
N MET A 110 8.34 -7.51 0.94
CA MET A 110 9.14 -8.73 1.10
C MET A 110 10.13 -8.58 2.25
N ALA A 111 10.84 -7.46 2.32
CA ALA A 111 11.80 -7.20 3.40
C ALA A 111 11.12 -7.18 4.77
N LEU A 112 9.95 -6.55 4.88
CA LEU A 112 9.19 -6.49 6.12
C LEU A 112 8.64 -7.86 6.51
N SER A 113 8.19 -8.65 5.54
CA SER A 113 7.68 -10.00 5.79
C SER A 113 8.79 -10.91 6.31
N ASP A 114 9.99 -10.79 5.75
CA ASP A 114 11.16 -11.55 6.22
C ASP A 114 11.53 -11.12 7.65
N LEU A 115 11.52 -9.84 7.94
CA LEU A 115 11.79 -9.31 9.27
C LEU A 115 10.76 -9.81 10.28
N LEU A 116 9.48 -9.81 9.90
CA LEU A 116 8.40 -10.31 10.75
C LEU A 116 8.58 -11.79 11.07
N ALA A 117 8.99 -12.59 10.07
CA ALA A 117 9.26 -14.02 10.29
C ALA A 117 10.41 -14.20 11.29
N VAL A 118 11.46 -13.39 11.19
CA VAL A 118 12.57 -13.41 12.16
C VAL A 118 12.06 -13.08 13.57
N PHE A 119 11.27 -12.02 13.72
CA PHE A 119 10.74 -11.63 15.03
C PHE A 119 9.87 -12.72 15.65
N ARG A 120 9.04 -13.37 14.84
CA ARG A 120 8.16 -14.45 15.35
C ARG A 120 8.93 -15.72 15.71
N ALA A 121 10.10 -15.95 15.12
CA ALA A 121 10.95 -17.09 15.42
C ALA A 121 11.78 -16.90 16.70
N LEU A 122 11.92 -15.68 17.17
CA LEU A 122 12.60 -15.40 18.42
C LEU A 122 11.72 -15.76 19.62
#